data_1d9cf2b49f107e5bb9ac9cdf4e1b6431
#
_entry.id   1d9cf2b49f107e5bb9ac9cdf4e1b6431
#
_cell.length_a   1.000
_cell.length_b   1.000
_cell.length_c   1.000
_cell.angle_alpha   90.00
_cell.angle_beta   90.00
_cell.angle_gamma   90.00
#
_symmetry.space_group_name_H-M   'P 1'
#
loop_
_entity.id
_entity.type
_entity.pdbx_description
1 polymer ?
#
loop_
_entity_poly.entity_id
_entity_poly.type
_entity_poly.pdbx_seq_one_letter_code
_entity_poly.pdbx_strand_id
1 'polypeptide(L)' 'MNSISKPYFMSNNSWYYYDEDDEIYKLTKEATEEARKSYEEFYREEDYELEEE' A
#
# COMPACT_ATOMS: atom_id res chain seq x y z
N MET A 1 -18.41 -11.38 3.65
CA MET A 1 -18.09 -11.18 3.49
C MET A 1 -17.48 -10.96 3.13
N ASN A 2 -17.04 -10.95 3.05
CA ASN A 2 -16.37 -10.64 2.71
C ASN A 2 -16.08 -9.71 2.22
N SER A 3 -16.23 -9.40 2.58
CA SER A 3 -16.10 -8.25 1.93
C SER A 3 -14.71 -7.77 1.89
N ILE A 4 -14.34 -7.08 0.90
CA ILE A 4 -13.05 -6.61 0.75
C ILE A 4 -12.96 -5.22 1.12
N SER A 5 -12.21 -4.90 2.14
CA SER A 5 -12.02 -3.53 2.50
C SER A 5 -10.78 -3.02 1.90
N LYS A 6 -10.74 -1.75 1.58
CA LYS A 6 -9.55 -1.14 1.09
C LYS A 6 -8.52 -1.04 2.18
N PRO A 7 -7.24 -1.14 1.86
CA PRO A 7 -6.22 -0.94 2.87
C PRO A 7 -6.28 0.49 3.41
N TYR A 8 -5.73 0.68 4.57
CA TYR A 8 -5.81 1.97 5.23
C TYR A 8 -5.21 3.08 4.37
N PHE A 9 -4.13 2.80 3.67
CA PHE A 9 -3.48 3.85 2.90
C PHE A 9 -4.35 4.32 1.74
N MET A 10 -5.35 3.56 1.38
CA MET A 10 -6.26 3.96 0.31
C MET A 10 -7.47 4.71 0.81
N SER A 11 -7.56 4.97 2.10
CA SER A 11 -8.70 5.67 2.62
C SER A 11 -8.65 7.17 2.34
N ASN A 12 -7.52 7.66 1.86
CA ASN A 12 -7.39 9.07 1.53
C ASN A 12 -6.70 9.19 0.20
N ASN A 13 -7.37 9.81 -0.76
CA ASN A 13 -6.82 9.90 -2.11
C ASN A 13 -5.53 10.69 -2.19
N SER A 14 -5.27 11.53 -1.21
CA SER A 14 -4.04 12.30 -1.23
C SER A 14 -2.82 11.50 -0.83
N TRP A 15 -3.03 10.31 -0.31
CA TRP A 15 -1.94 9.51 0.21
C TRP A 15 -1.30 8.60 -0.83
N TYR A 16 -1.96 8.37 -1.96
CA TYR A 16 -1.44 7.41 -2.90
C TYR A 16 -1.79 7.80 -4.33
N TYR A 17 -1.12 7.16 -5.27
CA TYR A 17 -1.41 7.34 -6.67
C TYR A 17 -1.02 6.06 -7.38
N TYR A 18 -1.55 5.88 -8.58
CA TYR A 18 -1.24 4.68 -9.35
C TYR A 18 -0.07 4.97 -10.29
N ASP A 19 0.95 4.16 -10.22
CA ASP A 19 2.12 4.32 -11.07
C ASP A 19 2.00 3.35 -12.23
N GLU A 20 1.79 3.87 -13.41
CA GLU A 20 1.61 3.03 -14.56
C GLU A 20 2.87 2.34 -14.99
N ASP A 21 4.00 2.92 -14.74
CA ASP A 21 5.25 2.31 -15.11
C ASP A 21 5.50 1.04 -14.34
N ASP A 22 5.26 1.06 -13.06
CA ASP A 22 5.46 -0.11 -12.22
C ASP A 22 4.19 -0.89 -12.04
N GLU A 23 3.07 -0.33 -12.45
CA GLU A 23 1.78 -0.99 -12.36
C GLU A 23 1.42 -1.31 -10.91
N ILE A 24 1.77 -0.44 -10.01
CA ILE A 24 1.38 -0.58 -8.62
C ILE A 24 1.04 0.80 -8.10
N TYR A 25 0.39 0.81 -6.94
CA TYR A 25 0.13 2.06 -6.28
C TYR A 25 1.35 2.48 -5.50
N LYS A 26 1.56 3.75 -5.38
CA LYS A 26 2.66 4.28 -4.61
C LYS A 26 2.16 5.36 -3.70
N LEU A 27 2.89 5.61 -2.64
CA LEU A 27 2.50 6.62 -1.68
C LEU A 27 3.05 7.98 -2.07
N THR A 28 2.30 9.01 -1.69
CA THR A 28 2.77 10.37 -1.89
C THR A 28 3.41 10.85 -0.61
N LYS A 29 3.99 12.05 -0.65
CA LYS A 29 4.58 12.59 0.55
C LYS A 29 3.51 13.01 1.56
N GLU A 30 2.24 13.02 1.15
CA GLU A 30 1.18 13.32 2.09
C GLU A 30 0.84 12.14 2.97
N ALA A 31 1.28 10.95 2.63
CA ALA A 31 0.92 9.77 3.39
C ALA A 31 1.46 9.84 4.80
N THR A 32 0.63 9.44 5.76
CA THR A 32 1.05 9.43 7.15
C THR A 32 1.88 8.20 7.42
N GLU A 33 2.45 8.12 8.60
CA GLU A 33 3.21 6.97 8.98
C GLU A 33 2.36 5.73 9.00
N GLU A 34 1.12 5.86 9.44
CA GLU A 34 0.23 4.73 9.47
C GLU A 34 -0.12 4.29 8.07
N ALA A 35 -0.27 5.24 7.16
CA ALA A 35 -0.54 4.87 5.78
C ALA A 35 0.64 4.13 5.19
N ARG A 36 1.84 4.52 5.55
CA ARG A 36 3.01 3.85 5.04
C ARG A 36 3.11 2.43 5.56
N LYS A 37 2.78 2.23 6.82
CA LYS A 37 2.78 0.88 7.35
C LYS A 37 1.75 0.02 6.66
N SER A 38 0.58 0.58 6.43
CA SER A 38 -0.47 -0.16 5.74
C SER A 38 -0.03 -0.54 4.34
N TYR A 39 0.63 0.39 3.67
CA TYR A 39 1.10 0.16 2.32
C TYR A 39 2.12 -0.98 2.30
N GLU A 40 3.03 -0.96 3.24
CA GLU A 40 4.05 -2.00 3.28
C GLU A 40 3.44 -3.36 3.54
N GLU A 41 2.46 -3.42 4.41
CA GLU A 41 1.83 -4.68 4.69
C GLU A 41 1.02 -5.17 3.50
N PHE A 42 0.41 -4.23 2.79
CA PHE A 42 -0.40 -4.61 1.65
C PHE A 42 0.42 -5.30 0.59
N TYR A 43 1.59 -4.76 0.28
CA TYR A 43 2.42 -5.35 -0.74
C TYR A 43 3.31 -6.45 -0.21
N ARG A 44 3.59 -6.43 1.06
CA ARG A 44 4.42 -7.48 1.62
C ARG A 44 3.74 -8.83 1.58
N GLU A 45 2.45 -8.84 1.71
CA GLU A 45 1.76 -10.08 1.68
C GLU A 45 1.99 -10.85 0.42
N GLU A 46 2.18 -10.16 -0.67
CA GLU A 46 2.40 -10.82 -1.89
C GLU A 46 3.77 -11.27 -2.08
N ASP A 47 4.69 -10.67 -1.36
CA ASP A 47 6.03 -10.89 -1.64
C ASP A 47 6.69 -11.68 -0.63
N TYR A 48 6.27 -12.05 0.25
CA TYR A 48 6.89 -12.62 1.30
C TYR A 48 7.98 -13.44 1.01
N GLU A 49 8.80 -13.44 0.72
CA GLU A 49 9.82 -14.11 0.65
C GLU A 49 10.89 -13.64 1.06
N LEU A 50 11.16 -13.27 1.23
CA LEU A 50 11.92 -13.05 1.54
C LEU A 50 12.64 -12.74 2.20
N GLU A 51 12.99 -12.60 2.41
CA GLU A 51 13.60 -12.33 2.98
C GLU A 51 14.26 -12.11 3.59
N GLU A 52 14.68 -12.03 3.77
CA GLU A 52 15.27 -11.84 4.39
C GLU A 52 15.98 -11.62 4.73
N GLU A 53 16.42 -11.49 4.76
CA GLU A 53 17.18 -11.26 5.12
C GLU A 53 17.61 -11.17 5.30
#